data_1c436ac13c9cb59f669e919d86e0bdd1
#
_entry.id   1c436ac13c9cb59f669e919d86e0bdd1
#
_cell.length_a   1.000
_cell.length_b   1.000
_cell.length_c   1.000
_cell.angle_alpha   90.00
_cell.angle_beta   90.00
_cell.angle_gamma   90.00
#
_symmetry.space_group_name_H-M   'P 1'
#
loop_
_entity.id
_entity.type
_entity.pdbx_description
1 polymer ?
#
loop_
_entity_poly.entity_id
_entity_poly.type
_entity_poly.pdbx_seq_one_letter_code
_entity_poly.pdbx_strand_id
1 'polypeptide(L)' 'MSATVKVTLVKSIIGTKQSHRDTVRGLGLRRMNHSRVLVDTPEVRGMINKVSYLLKVEAA' A
#
# COMPACT_ATOMS: atom_id res chain seq x y z
N MET A 1 21.10 -1.16 -6.67
CA MET A 1 19.95 -1.04 -7.58
C MET A 1 18.67 -1.00 -6.79
N SER A 2 17.78 -0.11 -7.15
CA SER A 2 16.49 -0.03 -6.48
C SER A 2 15.47 -0.86 -7.26
N ALA A 3 14.81 -1.78 -6.56
CA ALA A 3 13.63 -2.45 -7.09
C ALA A 3 12.42 -1.57 -6.79
N THR A 4 11.38 -1.68 -7.59
CA THR A 4 10.14 -0.98 -7.37
C THR A 4 8.97 -1.96 -7.26
N VAL A 5 7.94 -1.57 -6.53
CA VAL A 5 6.73 -2.36 -6.41
C VAL A 5 5.53 -1.47 -6.73
N LYS A 6 4.53 -2.06 -7.37
CA LYS A 6 3.27 -1.38 -7.65
C LYS A 6 2.23 -1.89 -6.65
N VAL A 7 1.63 -0.99 -5.91
CA VAL A 7 0.56 -1.31 -4.97
C VAL A 7 -0.74 -0.69 -5.46
N THR A 8 -1.81 -1.44 -5.36
CA THR A 8 -3.14 -1.01 -5.79
C THR A 8 -4.11 -1.26 -4.65
N LEU A 9 -4.88 -0.26 -4.29
CA LEU A 9 -5.89 -0.40 -3.26
C LEU A 9 -7.11 -1.11 -3.87
N VAL A 10 -7.34 -2.35 -3.45
CA VAL A 10 -8.42 -3.18 -4.00
C VAL A 10 -9.61 -3.31 -3.07
N LYS A 11 -9.46 -2.93 -1.80
CA LYS A 11 -10.54 -2.95 -0.82
C LYS A 11 -10.69 -1.60 -0.17
N SER A 12 -11.92 -1.26 0.21
CA SER A 12 -12.22 -0.01 0.90
C SER A 12 -11.53 0.03 2.26
N ILE A 13 -11.03 1.21 2.64
CA ILE A 13 -10.46 1.45 3.96
C ILE A 13 -11.53 1.81 4.99
N ILE A 14 -12.78 1.94 4.56
CA ILE A 14 -13.91 2.21 5.46
C ILE A 14 -14.08 1.01 6.38
N GLY A 15 -14.12 1.27 7.68
CA GLY A 15 -14.25 0.21 8.67
C GLY A 15 -12.92 -0.40 9.11
N THR A 16 -11.80 0.00 8.53
CA THR A 16 -10.49 -0.47 8.97
C THR A 16 -9.99 0.34 10.18
N LYS A 17 -9.00 -0.21 10.87
CA LYS A 17 -8.38 0.50 12.00
C LYS A 17 -7.72 1.78 11.52
N GLN A 18 -7.70 2.77 12.40
CA GLN A 18 -7.10 4.08 12.09
C GLN A 18 -5.63 3.93 11.69
N SER A 19 -4.88 3.08 12.38
CA SER A 19 -3.47 2.85 12.05
C SER A 19 -3.30 2.29 10.63
N HIS A 20 -4.23 1.44 10.18
CA HIS A 20 -4.19 0.90 8.83
C HIS A 20 -4.52 1.96 7.79
N ARG A 21 -5.51 2.82 8.08
CA ARG A 21 -5.81 3.95 7.20
C ARG A 21 -4.62 4.88 7.05
N ASP A 22 -3.94 5.17 8.15
CA ASP A 22 -2.76 6.04 8.13
C ASP A 22 -1.65 5.41 7.31
N THR A 23 -1.47 4.09 7.41
CA THR A 23 -0.48 3.36 6.63
C THR A 23 -0.80 3.43 5.13
N VAL A 24 -2.05 3.18 4.75
CA VAL A 24 -2.48 3.28 3.36
C VAL A 24 -2.27 4.70 2.83
N ARG A 25 -2.60 5.69 3.61
CA ARG A 25 -2.41 7.09 3.26
C ARG A 25 -0.93 7.42 3.09
N GLY A 26 -0.07 6.86 3.97
CA GLY A 26 1.37 6.99 3.86
C GLY A 26 1.94 6.36 2.59
N LEU A 27 1.27 5.34 2.06
CA LEU A 27 1.63 4.74 0.77
C LEU A 27 1.15 5.58 -0.42
N GLY A 28 0.35 6.60 -0.19
CA GLY A 28 -0.16 7.47 -1.23
C GLY A 28 -1.46 7.00 -1.87
N LEU A 29 -2.10 5.99 -1.29
CA LEU A 29 -3.35 5.45 -1.81
C LEU A 29 -4.53 6.07 -1.07
N ARG A 30 -5.45 6.67 -1.82
CA ARG A 30 -6.59 7.38 -1.23
C ARG A 30 -7.94 6.86 -1.69
N ARG A 31 -7.98 6.15 -2.82
CA ARG A 31 -9.21 5.70 -3.44
C ARG A 31 -9.11 4.24 -3.81
N MET A 32 -10.26 3.59 -3.93
CA MET A 32 -10.35 2.27 -4.52
C MET A 32 -9.72 2.26 -5.91
N ASN A 33 -9.01 1.20 -6.20
CA ASN A 33 -8.31 1.01 -7.49
C ASN A 33 -7.20 2.03 -7.77
N HIS A 34 -6.86 2.87 -6.80
CA HIS A 34 -5.72 3.76 -6.94
C HIS A 34 -4.43 2.95 -6.81
N SER A 35 -3.49 3.17 -7.70
CA SER A 35 -2.19 2.48 -7.68
C SER A 35 -1.04 3.45 -7.60
N ARG A 36 0.04 3.00 -6.98
CA ARG A 36 1.29 3.75 -6.88
C ARG A 36 2.45 2.82 -7.07
N VAL A 37 3.50 3.33 -7.71
CA VAL A 37 4.78 2.64 -7.81
C VAL A 37 5.70 3.22 -6.74
N LEU A 38 6.23 2.37 -5.90
CA LEU A 38 7.06 2.77 -4.77
C LEU A 38 8.40 2.06 -4.84
N VAL A 39 9.42 2.69 -4.27
CA VAL A 39 10.72 2.05 -4.13
C VAL A 39 10.61 0.95 -3.09
N ASP A 40 11.16 -0.22 -3.41
CA ASP A 40 11.13 -1.38 -2.53
C ASP A 40 12.18 -1.25 -1.44
N THR A 41 11.81 -0.61 -0.34
CA THR A 41 12.65 -0.46 0.84
C THR A 41 12.06 -1.24 2.00
N PRO A 42 12.86 -1.58 3.03
CA PRO A 42 12.33 -2.25 4.22
C PRO A 42 11.17 -1.48 4.86
N GLU A 43 11.23 -0.17 4.86
CA GLU A 43 10.16 0.68 5.42
C GLU A 43 8.86 0.52 4.63
N VAL A 44 8.94 0.61 3.31
CA VAL A 44 7.80 0.43 2.43
C VAL A 44 7.25 -0.99 2.56
N ARG A 45 8.12 -1.98 2.62
CA ARG A 45 7.71 -3.38 2.82
C ARG A 45 6.95 -3.58 4.12
N GLY A 46 7.42 -2.97 5.20
CA GLY A 46 6.75 -3.04 6.49
C GLY A 46 5.34 -2.45 6.42
N MET A 47 5.18 -1.32 5.76
CA MET A 47 3.87 -0.69 5.57
C MET A 47 2.96 -1.57 4.71
N ILE A 48 3.47 -2.10 3.63
CA ILE A 48 2.72 -2.99 2.73
C ILE A 48 2.24 -4.23 3.48
N ASN A 49 3.13 -4.87 4.24
CA ASN A 49 2.78 -6.07 4.98
C ASN A 49 1.66 -5.82 5.99
N LYS A 50 1.65 -4.65 6.60
CA LYS A 50 0.63 -4.29 7.59
C LYS A 50 -0.77 -4.23 6.98
N VAL A 51 -0.88 -3.80 5.73
CA VAL A 51 -2.17 -3.60 5.06
C VAL A 51 -2.30 -4.41 3.77
N SER A 52 -1.51 -5.47 3.64
CA SER A 52 -1.50 -6.28 2.42
C SER A 52 -2.87 -6.88 2.09
N TYR A 53 -3.70 -7.12 3.10
CA TYR A 53 -5.06 -7.65 2.89
C TYR A 53 -5.97 -6.65 2.17
N LEU A 54 -5.58 -5.38 2.11
CA LEU A 54 -6.32 -4.32 1.41
C LEU A 54 -5.72 -4.02 0.04
N LEU A 55 -4.53 -4.55 -0.25
CA LEU A 55 -3.75 -4.16 -1.41
C LEU A 55 -3.47 -5.34 -2.32
N LYS A 56 -3.28 -5.01 -3.60
CA LYS A 56 -2.66 -5.92 -4.55
C LYS A 56 -1.25 -5.40 -4.81
N VAL A 57 -0.26 -6.25 -4.61
CA VAL A 57 1.15 -5.89 -4.76
C VAL A 57 1.73 -6.61 -5.97
N GLU A 58 2.35 -5.88 -6.85
CA GLU A 58 2.97 -6.41 -8.06
C GLU A 58 4.39 -5.87 -8.19
N ALA A 59 5.26 -6.66 -8.80
CA ALA A 59 6.57 -6.16 -9.18
C ALA A 59 6.39 -5.14 -10.31
N ALA A 60 7.05 -4.01 -10.18
CA ALA A 60 6.93 -2.95 -11.18
C ALA A 60 8.24 -2.80 -11.96
#